data_66585a4400fb8c606403ab844f7d299b
#
_entry.id   66585a4400fb8c606403ab844f7d299b
#
_cell.length_a   1.000
_cell.length_b   1.000
_cell.length_c   1.000
_cell.angle_alpha   90.00
_cell.angle_beta   90.00
_cell.angle_gamma   90.00
#
_symmetry.space_group_name_H-M   'P 1'
#
loop_
_entity.id
_entity.type
_entity.pdbx_description
1 polymer ?
#
loop_
_entity_poly.entity_id
_entity_poly.type
_entity_poly.pdbx_seq_one_letter_code
_entity_poly.pdbx_strand_id
1 'polypeptide(L)'
;MNPAAGPADRAWIGPLVATFLLQATAAFLTRIVPTIAPAVMPELGWTETAIGYLAAMTTFGSVAFLLTGNPLIRRTGPIRALQIGLGLGGVGVALLALPFFAAPILASFLIGLGYGPSTPAGSDVLQRYAPVRHRNLIFSIKQAGVPVGGVLAGMALPPIAEAAGWRATLVFSAAVVVATIALVQPLRAGIDADRSRHQPLTPRSFFGTQNLARPLASLWSAPGLPRLAFAGACFAVGQGCWTAFLVTYLASGLGFSLTAAGLVFAIMMATGVAGRVLLGWVSDRLGSGLLTLRLVAAASAATSLALAATTPAAPFWAVALLAGIGGVTVSSWNGVQIAEVARLAPRHLVGETTAGSTILIFLGYIAGPSAFAALVAATGRYDLAFAAVAVATVAALFGLVGRGGGARP
;
A
#
# COMPACT_ATOMS: atom_id res chain seq x y z
N MET A 1 -21.67 20.87 -27.52
CA MET A 1 -21.34 21.53 -26.24
C MET A 1 -22.58 21.42 -25.35
N ASN A 2 -22.52 20.56 -24.31
CA ASN A 2 -23.64 20.35 -23.38
C ASN A 2 -23.59 21.45 -22.30
N PRO A 3 -24.71 22.10 -21.94
CA PRO A 3 -24.70 23.23 -21.02
C PRO A 3 -24.24 22.77 -19.60
N ALA A 4 -23.64 23.69 -18.88
CA ALA A 4 -23.01 23.58 -17.59
C ALA A 4 -23.75 22.60 -16.64
N ALA A 5 -23.08 21.54 -16.21
CA ALA A 5 -23.53 20.66 -15.14
C ALA A 5 -23.89 21.50 -13.91
N GLY A 6 -25.13 21.37 -13.41
CA GLY A 6 -25.61 22.13 -12.27
C GLY A 6 -24.87 21.77 -10.97
N PRO A 7 -25.00 22.57 -9.89
CA PRO A 7 -24.27 22.34 -8.64
C PRO A 7 -24.46 20.95 -8.03
N ALA A 8 -25.56 20.26 -8.27
CA ALA A 8 -25.80 18.87 -7.86
C ALA A 8 -24.90 17.85 -8.57
N ASP A 9 -24.51 18.10 -9.83
CA ASP A 9 -23.65 17.19 -10.60
C ASP A 9 -22.18 17.20 -10.14
N ARG A 10 -21.75 18.15 -9.32
CA ARG A 10 -20.38 18.30 -8.80
C ARG A 10 -20.22 17.97 -7.33
N ALA A 11 -21.27 17.53 -6.65
CA ALA A 11 -21.27 17.27 -5.20
C ALA A 11 -20.24 16.19 -4.77
N TRP A 12 -19.78 15.36 -5.70
CA TRP A 12 -18.79 14.30 -5.45
C TRP A 12 -17.33 14.80 -5.44
N ILE A 13 -17.03 15.99 -5.97
CA ILE A 13 -15.64 16.49 -6.12
C ILE A 13 -15.00 16.74 -4.76
N GLY A 14 -15.67 17.45 -3.85
CA GLY A 14 -15.17 17.71 -2.51
C GLY A 14 -14.86 16.43 -1.72
N PRO A 15 -15.81 15.47 -1.63
CA PRO A 15 -15.56 14.15 -1.04
C PRO A 15 -14.40 13.37 -1.68
N LEU A 16 -14.24 13.41 -3.00
CA LEU A 16 -13.12 12.78 -3.69
C LEU A 16 -11.79 13.44 -3.31
N VAL A 17 -11.72 14.77 -3.40
CA VAL A 17 -10.49 15.52 -3.05
C VAL A 17 -10.10 15.27 -1.59
N ALA A 18 -11.06 15.32 -0.66
CA ALA A 18 -10.81 15.08 0.75
C ALA A 18 -10.25 13.67 1.00
N THR A 19 -10.89 12.66 0.46
CA THR A 19 -10.44 11.25 0.64
C THR A 19 -9.14 10.95 -0.08
N PHE A 20 -8.90 11.57 -1.25
CA PHE A 20 -7.65 11.44 -1.99
C PHE A 20 -6.47 12.06 -1.22
N LEU A 21 -6.60 13.32 -0.77
CA LEU A 21 -5.54 14.01 -0.03
C LEU A 21 -5.19 13.29 1.27
N LEU A 22 -6.20 12.89 2.06
CA LEU A 22 -5.98 12.16 3.31
C LEU A 22 -5.29 10.81 3.05
N GLN A 23 -5.69 10.08 2.00
CA GLN A 23 -5.06 8.81 1.64
C GLN A 23 -3.63 9.00 1.10
N ALA A 24 -3.40 9.99 0.24
CA ALA A 24 -2.08 10.26 -0.32
C ALA A 24 -1.09 10.65 0.79
N THR A 25 -1.51 11.50 1.74
CA THR A 25 -0.68 11.88 2.89
C THR A 25 -0.44 10.70 3.83
N ALA A 26 -1.46 9.89 4.13
CA ALA A 26 -1.27 8.70 4.95
C ALA A 26 -0.32 7.69 4.28
N ALA A 27 -0.44 7.49 2.96
CA ALA A 27 0.48 6.65 2.19
C ALA A 27 1.90 7.24 2.17
N PHE A 28 2.06 8.56 2.01
CA PHE A 28 3.33 9.26 2.12
C PHE A 28 4.04 8.94 3.45
N LEU A 29 3.32 9.00 4.59
CA LEU A 29 3.88 8.69 5.90
C LEU A 29 4.41 7.25 5.99
N THR A 30 3.72 6.27 5.38
CA THR A 30 4.20 4.86 5.37
C THR A 30 5.50 4.67 4.59
N ARG A 31 5.93 5.65 3.79
CA ARG A 31 7.16 5.62 2.98
C ARG A 31 8.33 6.34 3.63
N ILE A 32 8.15 7.02 4.77
CA ILE A 32 9.23 7.75 5.44
C ILE A 32 10.39 6.79 5.74
N VAL A 33 10.19 5.75 6.53
CA VAL A 33 11.25 4.81 6.89
C VAL A 33 11.94 4.22 5.65
N PRO A 34 11.23 3.62 4.67
CA PRO A 34 11.88 3.08 3.48
C PRO A 34 12.70 4.08 2.66
N THR A 35 12.31 5.36 2.62
CA THR A 35 12.99 6.35 1.76
C THR A 35 14.17 7.05 2.42
N ILE A 36 14.20 7.15 3.76
CA ILE A 36 15.29 7.84 4.48
C ILE A 36 16.18 6.88 5.28
N ALA A 37 15.89 5.58 5.29
CA ALA A 37 16.65 4.59 6.05
C ALA A 37 18.19 4.71 5.86
N PRO A 38 18.73 4.84 4.64
CA PRO A 38 20.17 5.01 4.45
C PRO A 38 20.78 6.20 5.20
N ALA A 39 20.03 7.31 5.38
CA ALA A 39 20.47 8.46 6.12
C ALA A 39 20.37 8.29 7.66
N VAL A 40 19.43 7.44 8.11
CA VAL A 40 19.15 7.21 9.54
C VAL A 40 20.03 6.11 10.11
N MET A 41 20.31 5.05 9.34
CA MET A 41 21.03 3.86 9.77
C MET A 41 22.40 4.15 10.42
N PRO A 42 23.28 4.99 9.84
CA PRO A 42 24.59 5.26 10.43
C PRO A 42 24.50 6.00 11.76
N GLU A 43 23.51 6.87 11.94
CA GLU A 43 23.38 7.70 13.15
C GLU A 43 22.70 6.94 14.30
N LEU A 44 21.67 6.15 14.01
CA LEU A 44 20.92 5.42 15.03
C LEU A 44 21.36 3.96 15.21
N GLY A 45 22.40 3.52 14.49
CA GLY A 45 22.86 2.15 14.53
C GLY A 45 21.82 1.14 14.02
N TRP A 46 20.96 1.55 13.10
CA TRP A 46 19.99 0.65 12.51
C TRP A 46 20.67 -0.29 11.51
N THR A 47 20.21 -1.52 11.51
CA THR A 47 20.58 -2.52 10.50
C THR A 47 19.48 -2.65 9.46
N GLU A 48 19.79 -3.30 8.34
CA GLU A 48 18.80 -3.65 7.30
C GLU A 48 17.63 -4.44 7.89
N THR A 49 17.90 -5.27 8.91
CA THR A 49 16.88 -6.02 9.65
C THR A 49 15.83 -5.10 10.27
N ALA A 50 16.25 -3.96 10.82
CA ALA A 50 15.34 -2.98 11.40
C ALA A 50 14.35 -2.44 10.34
N ILE A 51 14.80 -2.16 9.11
CA ILE A 51 13.92 -1.65 8.03
C ILE A 51 12.79 -2.63 7.74
N GLY A 52 13.11 -3.92 7.61
CA GLY A 52 12.12 -4.96 7.34
C GLY A 52 11.08 -5.08 8.45
N TYR A 53 11.53 -5.07 9.71
CA TYR A 53 10.63 -5.15 10.85
C TYR A 53 9.78 -3.89 11.04
N LEU A 54 10.33 -2.70 10.78
CA LEU A 54 9.58 -1.45 10.84
C LEU A 54 8.52 -1.38 9.73
N ALA A 55 8.83 -1.85 8.51
CA ALA A 55 7.87 -1.98 7.42
C ALA A 55 6.76 -2.99 7.76
N ALA A 56 7.12 -4.14 8.35
CA ALA A 56 6.18 -5.13 8.83
C ALA A 56 5.28 -4.56 9.95
N MET A 57 5.85 -3.80 10.89
CA MET A 57 5.11 -3.16 11.98
C MET A 57 4.12 -2.10 11.46
N THR A 58 4.51 -1.33 10.44
CA THR A 58 3.61 -0.39 9.75
C THR A 58 2.41 -1.14 9.13
N THR A 59 2.68 -2.26 8.47
CA THR A 59 1.61 -3.10 7.91
C THR A 59 0.73 -3.70 9.00
N PHE A 60 1.32 -4.17 10.10
CA PHE A 60 0.59 -4.70 11.25
C PHE A 60 -0.34 -3.67 11.87
N GLY A 61 0.12 -2.41 12.04
CA GLY A 61 -0.73 -1.32 12.50
C GLY A 61 -1.94 -1.08 11.57
N SER A 62 -1.73 -1.15 10.26
CA SER A 62 -2.82 -1.01 9.27
C SER A 62 -3.85 -2.14 9.39
N VAL A 63 -3.39 -3.37 9.55
CA VAL A 63 -4.26 -4.56 9.78
C VAL A 63 -5.02 -4.42 11.10
N ALA A 64 -4.35 -3.99 12.16
CA ALA A 64 -5.00 -3.78 13.46
C ALA A 64 -6.19 -2.82 13.34
N PHE A 65 -6.03 -1.70 12.62
CA PHE A 65 -7.15 -0.81 12.37
C PHE A 65 -8.24 -1.44 11.49
N LEU A 66 -7.88 -2.15 10.42
CA LEU A 66 -8.86 -2.79 9.54
C LEU A 66 -9.76 -3.78 10.29
N LEU A 67 -9.20 -4.49 11.25
CA LEU A 67 -9.94 -5.46 12.06
C LEU A 67 -10.77 -4.82 13.18
N THR A 68 -10.33 -3.68 13.69
CA THR A 68 -10.92 -3.10 14.90
C THR A 68 -11.56 -1.71 14.68
N GLY A 69 -11.14 -0.94 13.68
CA GLY A 69 -11.43 0.49 13.56
C GLY A 69 -12.84 0.88 13.08
N ASN A 70 -13.66 -0.07 12.64
CA ASN A 70 -14.99 0.23 12.09
C ASN A 70 -15.91 1.00 13.08
N PRO A 71 -15.97 0.68 14.40
CA PRO A 71 -16.75 1.47 15.37
C PRO A 71 -16.31 2.93 15.43
N LEU A 72 -15.01 3.20 15.28
CA LEU A 72 -14.48 4.57 15.25
C LEU A 72 -15.01 5.33 14.03
N ILE A 73 -14.94 4.73 12.84
CA ILE A 73 -15.45 5.33 11.59
C ILE A 73 -16.94 5.67 11.74
N ARG A 74 -17.74 4.72 12.23
CA ARG A 74 -19.19 4.92 12.43
C ARG A 74 -19.49 6.06 13.40
N ARG A 75 -18.77 6.14 14.53
CA ARG A 75 -19.03 7.15 15.56
C ARG A 75 -18.57 8.54 15.17
N THR A 76 -17.37 8.67 14.62
CA THR A 76 -16.76 9.97 14.35
C THR A 76 -17.10 10.54 12.97
N GLY A 77 -17.48 9.67 12.06
CA GLY A 77 -17.61 9.93 10.63
C GLY A 77 -16.32 9.59 9.87
N PRO A 78 -16.43 9.27 8.58
CA PRO A 78 -15.31 8.80 7.77
C PRO A 78 -14.18 9.83 7.64
N ILE A 79 -14.47 11.11 7.42
CA ILE A 79 -13.43 12.14 7.29
C ILE A 79 -12.72 12.39 8.61
N ARG A 80 -13.46 12.44 9.73
CA ARG A 80 -12.84 12.59 11.07
C ARG A 80 -12.00 11.36 11.42
N ALA A 81 -12.43 10.16 11.09
CA ALA A 81 -11.64 8.95 11.32
C ALA A 81 -10.31 8.99 10.52
N LEU A 82 -10.34 9.45 9.27
CA LEU A 82 -9.14 9.68 8.45
C LEU A 82 -8.22 10.76 9.04
N GLN A 83 -8.77 11.87 9.54
CA GLN A 83 -8.00 12.93 10.20
C GLN A 83 -7.36 12.44 11.52
N ILE A 84 -8.09 11.67 12.34
CA ILE A 84 -7.55 11.04 13.56
C ILE A 84 -6.43 10.08 13.18
N GLY A 85 -6.63 9.23 12.17
CA GLY A 85 -5.59 8.35 11.65
C GLY A 85 -4.35 9.11 11.22
N LEU A 86 -4.54 10.18 10.43
CA LEU A 86 -3.42 11.01 9.97
C LEU A 86 -2.70 11.70 11.14
N GLY A 87 -3.43 12.16 12.17
CA GLY A 87 -2.86 12.70 13.41
C GLY A 87 -2.04 11.65 14.17
N LEU A 88 -2.54 10.41 14.29
CA LEU A 88 -1.78 9.29 14.88
C LEU A 88 -0.51 9.00 14.09
N GLY A 89 -0.58 9.03 12.74
CA GLY A 89 0.59 8.94 11.88
C GLY A 89 1.58 10.07 12.14
N GLY A 90 1.10 11.31 12.32
CA GLY A 90 1.93 12.47 12.70
C GLY A 90 2.62 12.30 14.06
N VAL A 91 1.93 11.75 15.06
CA VAL A 91 2.54 11.37 16.34
C VAL A 91 3.61 10.30 16.12
N GLY A 92 3.35 9.30 15.27
CA GLY A 92 4.35 8.30 14.86
C GLY A 92 5.59 8.96 14.25
N VAL A 93 5.41 9.93 13.35
CA VAL A 93 6.54 10.69 12.76
C VAL A 93 7.35 11.40 13.85
N ALA A 94 6.70 12.06 14.81
CA ALA A 94 7.40 12.72 15.91
C ALA A 94 8.19 11.72 16.79
N LEU A 95 7.65 10.52 17.02
CA LEU A 95 8.34 9.46 17.77
C LEU A 95 9.61 8.96 17.07
N LEU A 96 9.68 9.00 15.72
CA LEU A 96 10.90 8.61 15.00
C LEU A 96 12.10 9.50 15.36
N ALA A 97 11.89 10.72 15.85
CA ALA A 97 12.96 11.61 16.27
C ALA A 97 13.61 11.22 17.62
N LEU A 98 12.97 10.33 18.39
CA LEU A 98 13.40 9.99 19.74
C LEU A 98 14.49 8.91 19.74
N PRO A 99 15.54 9.03 20.57
CA PRO A 99 16.74 8.18 20.50
C PRO A 99 16.63 6.89 21.32
N PHE A 100 15.44 6.31 21.52
CA PHE A 100 15.30 5.07 22.27
C PHE A 100 14.74 3.94 21.39
N PHE A 101 15.14 2.71 21.68
CA PHE A 101 14.91 1.52 20.85
C PHE A 101 13.42 1.25 20.50
N ALA A 102 12.51 1.48 21.44
CA ALA A 102 11.08 1.23 21.21
C ALA A 102 10.40 2.30 20.34
N ALA A 103 11.01 3.50 20.22
CA ALA A 103 10.38 4.62 19.51
C ALA A 103 10.08 4.32 18.04
N PRO A 104 11.01 3.81 17.21
CA PRO A 104 10.73 3.52 15.82
C PRO A 104 9.71 2.37 15.64
N ILE A 105 9.64 1.42 16.56
CA ILE A 105 8.66 0.33 16.54
C ILE A 105 7.26 0.90 16.76
N LEU A 106 7.08 1.68 17.83
CA LEU A 106 5.81 2.34 18.13
C LEU A 106 5.42 3.34 17.04
N ALA A 107 6.39 4.13 16.53
CA ALA A 107 6.19 5.05 15.43
C ALA A 107 5.63 4.35 14.19
N SER A 108 6.26 3.26 13.75
CA SER A 108 5.83 2.47 12.61
C SER A 108 4.43 1.88 12.82
N PHE A 109 4.14 1.38 14.01
CA PHE A 109 2.81 0.90 14.36
C PHE A 109 1.76 2.02 14.26
N LEU A 110 2.01 3.20 14.82
CA LEU A 110 1.09 4.34 14.78
C LEU A 110 0.90 4.88 13.37
N ILE A 111 1.95 4.95 12.56
CA ILE A 111 1.87 5.33 11.14
C ILE A 111 0.96 4.34 10.40
N GLY A 112 1.16 3.05 10.64
CA GLY A 112 0.32 2.01 10.06
C GLY A 112 -1.14 2.08 10.51
N LEU A 113 -1.36 2.21 11.82
CA LEU A 113 -2.70 2.38 12.41
C LEU A 113 -3.41 3.59 11.81
N GLY A 114 -2.65 4.68 11.59
CA GLY A 114 -3.13 5.90 10.95
C GLY A 114 -3.48 5.74 9.48
N TYR A 115 -2.80 4.86 8.75
CA TYR A 115 -3.12 4.52 7.36
C TYR A 115 -4.37 3.63 7.25
N GLY A 116 -4.65 2.81 8.25
CA GLY A 116 -5.72 1.81 8.24
C GLY A 116 -7.10 2.30 7.81
N PRO A 117 -7.61 3.47 8.26
CA PRO A 117 -8.91 3.99 7.85
C PRO A 117 -9.01 4.37 6.37
N SER A 118 -7.89 4.53 5.65
CA SER A 118 -7.86 5.07 4.28
C SER A 118 -8.75 4.32 3.30
N THR A 119 -8.79 3.00 3.36
CA THR A 119 -9.61 2.19 2.45
C THR A 119 -11.08 2.14 2.89
N PRO A 120 -11.43 1.72 4.12
CA PRO A 120 -12.84 1.57 4.49
C PRO A 120 -13.55 2.92 4.57
N ALA A 121 -12.99 3.94 5.22
CA ALA A 121 -13.63 5.25 5.35
C ALA A 121 -13.74 5.97 4.00
N GLY A 122 -12.69 5.93 3.18
CA GLY A 122 -12.73 6.55 1.86
C GLY A 122 -13.73 5.86 0.91
N SER A 123 -13.88 4.54 1.00
CA SER A 123 -14.86 3.79 0.20
C SER A 123 -16.29 4.11 0.64
N ASP A 124 -16.54 4.23 1.94
CA ASP A 124 -17.84 4.62 2.48
C ASP A 124 -18.28 6.01 1.96
N VAL A 125 -17.37 6.99 1.99
CA VAL A 125 -17.64 8.32 1.42
C VAL A 125 -17.99 8.23 -0.06
N LEU A 126 -17.17 7.57 -0.86
CA LEU A 126 -17.37 7.55 -2.32
C LEU A 126 -18.59 6.72 -2.74
N GLN A 127 -19.00 5.71 -1.98
CA GLN A 127 -20.26 5.02 -2.24
C GLN A 127 -21.47 5.94 -2.13
N ARG A 128 -21.44 6.91 -1.22
CA ARG A 128 -22.55 7.85 -1.01
C ARG A 128 -22.59 8.98 -2.03
N TYR A 129 -21.42 9.49 -2.42
CA TYR A 129 -21.32 10.71 -3.24
C TYR A 129 -21.00 10.45 -4.71
N ALA A 130 -20.37 9.33 -5.08
CA ALA A 130 -19.97 9.08 -6.46
C ALA A 130 -21.18 8.73 -7.36
N PRO A 131 -21.40 9.48 -8.47
CA PRO A 131 -22.40 9.13 -9.46
C PRO A 131 -22.20 7.71 -9.98
N VAL A 132 -23.29 6.95 -10.12
CA VAL A 132 -23.24 5.54 -10.57
C VAL A 132 -22.48 5.39 -11.89
N ARG A 133 -22.69 6.32 -12.84
CA ARG A 133 -22.07 6.34 -14.16
C ARG A 133 -20.54 6.43 -14.12
N HIS A 134 -19.94 7.11 -13.11
CA HIS A 134 -18.51 7.38 -13.02
C HIS A 134 -17.87 6.77 -11.76
N ARG A 135 -18.59 5.92 -11.05
CA ARG A 135 -18.17 5.37 -9.75
C ARG A 135 -16.81 4.67 -9.83
N ASN A 136 -16.61 3.80 -10.81
CA ASN A 136 -15.34 3.06 -10.95
C ASN A 136 -14.15 4.00 -11.21
N LEU A 137 -14.33 5.02 -12.05
CA LEU A 137 -13.28 6.03 -12.30
C LEU A 137 -12.94 6.81 -11.03
N ILE A 138 -13.96 7.26 -10.29
CA ILE A 138 -13.78 8.04 -9.05
C ILE A 138 -13.06 7.21 -7.99
N PHE A 139 -13.42 5.91 -7.83
CA PHE A 139 -12.70 5.00 -6.94
C PHE A 139 -11.25 4.78 -7.39
N SER A 140 -11.00 4.66 -8.70
CA SER A 140 -9.65 4.52 -9.24
C SER A 140 -8.79 5.75 -8.99
N ILE A 141 -9.34 6.96 -9.17
CA ILE A 141 -8.64 8.21 -8.85
C ILE A 141 -8.30 8.24 -7.36
N LYS A 142 -9.24 7.93 -6.49
CA LYS A 142 -8.98 7.86 -5.04
C LYS A 142 -7.86 6.88 -4.72
N GLN A 143 -7.87 5.69 -5.31
CA GLN A 143 -6.84 4.66 -5.05
C GLN A 143 -5.46 5.05 -5.61
N ALA A 144 -5.39 5.92 -6.62
CA ALA A 144 -4.14 6.50 -7.09
C ALA A 144 -3.44 7.37 -6.03
N GLY A 145 -4.15 7.81 -4.98
CA GLY A 145 -3.55 8.49 -3.83
C GLY A 145 -2.45 7.68 -3.16
N VAL A 146 -2.54 6.33 -3.15
CA VAL A 146 -1.50 5.49 -2.53
C VAL A 146 -0.14 5.61 -3.23
N PRO A 147 -0.01 5.33 -4.53
CA PRO A 147 1.27 5.52 -5.21
C PRO A 147 1.66 7.00 -5.35
N VAL A 148 0.72 7.94 -5.41
CA VAL A 148 1.04 9.39 -5.39
C VAL A 148 1.73 9.77 -4.08
N GLY A 149 1.28 9.27 -2.93
CA GLY A 149 2.00 9.43 -1.67
C GLY A 149 3.43 8.87 -1.73
N GLY A 150 3.62 7.73 -2.39
CA GLY A 150 4.95 7.15 -2.62
C GLY A 150 5.84 8.01 -3.55
N VAL A 151 5.28 8.56 -4.63
CA VAL A 151 6.00 9.51 -5.51
C VAL A 151 6.47 10.73 -4.71
N LEU A 152 5.57 11.33 -3.94
CA LEU A 152 5.90 12.50 -3.11
C LEU A 152 6.99 12.19 -2.08
N ALA A 153 6.93 11.02 -1.44
CA ALA A 153 7.97 10.59 -0.49
C ALA A 153 9.33 10.42 -1.18
N GLY A 154 9.37 9.72 -2.30
CA GLY A 154 10.61 9.47 -3.05
C GLY A 154 11.24 10.74 -3.62
N MET A 155 10.43 11.72 -4.01
CA MET A 155 10.90 12.99 -4.58
C MET A 155 11.31 14.02 -3.51
N ALA A 156 10.59 14.06 -2.37
CA ALA A 156 10.80 15.13 -1.38
C ALA A 156 11.75 14.71 -0.24
N LEU A 157 11.59 13.50 0.32
CA LEU A 157 12.30 13.15 1.54
C LEU A 157 13.81 12.95 1.35
N PRO A 158 14.30 12.23 0.31
CA PRO A 158 15.74 12.04 0.11
C PRO A 158 16.52 13.35 -0.05
N PRO A 159 16.14 14.30 -0.95
CA PRO A 159 16.89 15.55 -1.08
C PRO A 159 16.85 16.42 0.19
N ILE A 160 15.72 16.40 0.94
CA ILE A 160 15.66 17.10 2.23
C ILE A 160 16.62 16.43 3.23
N ALA A 161 16.69 15.09 3.25
CA ALA A 161 17.59 14.35 4.13
C ALA A 161 19.08 14.65 3.81
N GLU A 162 19.45 14.72 2.53
CA GLU A 162 20.82 15.05 2.10
C GLU A 162 21.18 16.52 2.41
N ALA A 163 20.27 17.46 2.20
CA ALA A 163 20.53 18.89 2.36
C ALA A 163 20.48 19.38 3.81
N ALA A 164 19.55 18.86 4.63
CA ALA A 164 19.23 19.37 5.96
C ALA A 164 19.16 18.28 7.05
N GLY A 165 19.57 17.06 6.72
CA GLY A 165 19.53 15.91 7.61
C GLY A 165 18.14 15.25 7.70
N TRP A 166 18.13 13.98 8.09
CA TRP A 166 16.89 13.18 8.13
C TRP A 166 15.81 13.73 9.10
N ARG A 167 16.21 14.44 10.17
CA ARG A 167 15.28 15.08 11.11
C ARG A 167 14.42 16.15 10.44
N ALA A 168 14.99 16.88 9.46
CA ALA A 168 14.23 17.87 8.68
C ALA A 168 13.10 17.22 7.87
N THR A 169 13.28 15.98 7.42
CA THR A 169 12.21 15.22 6.75
C THR A 169 11.03 14.92 7.67
N LEU A 170 11.28 14.72 8.96
CA LEU A 170 10.21 14.49 9.94
C LEU A 170 9.41 15.77 10.20
N VAL A 171 10.10 16.92 10.33
CA VAL A 171 9.45 18.24 10.47
C VAL A 171 8.61 18.55 9.24
N PHE A 172 9.17 18.35 8.04
CA PHE A 172 8.43 18.50 6.78
C PHE A 172 7.20 17.60 6.74
N SER A 173 7.34 16.33 7.10
CA SER A 173 6.23 15.36 7.12
C SER A 173 5.13 15.75 8.11
N ALA A 174 5.51 16.24 9.29
CA ALA A 174 4.55 16.76 10.28
C ALA A 174 3.80 17.99 9.75
N ALA A 175 4.50 18.91 9.07
CA ALA A 175 3.88 20.07 8.42
C ALA A 175 2.87 19.64 7.33
N VAL A 176 3.21 18.64 6.51
CA VAL A 176 2.29 18.06 5.50
C VAL A 176 1.05 17.47 6.15
N VAL A 177 1.19 16.77 7.29
CA VAL A 177 0.05 16.24 8.06
C VAL A 177 -0.87 17.36 8.51
N VAL A 178 -0.33 18.39 9.16
CA VAL A 178 -1.11 19.53 9.67
C VAL A 178 -1.81 20.26 8.52
N ALA A 179 -1.08 20.55 7.44
CA ALA A 179 -1.63 21.20 6.26
C ALA A 179 -2.79 20.39 5.65
N THR A 180 -2.63 19.07 5.50
CA THR A 180 -3.68 18.20 4.95
C THR A 180 -4.93 18.18 5.83
N ILE A 181 -4.76 18.07 7.15
CA ILE A 181 -5.89 18.09 8.10
C ILE A 181 -6.61 19.45 8.00
N ALA A 182 -5.87 20.56 7.99
CA ALA A 182 -6.43 21.90 7.88
C ALA A 182 -7.20 22.13 6.57
N LEU A 183 -6.63 21.70 5.43
CA LEU A 183 -7.25 21.81 4.10
C LEU A 183 -8.56 21.03 3.99
N VAL A 184 -8.63 19.86 4.62
CA VAL A 184 -9.83 19.00 4.54
C VAL A 184 -10.86 19.35 5.61
N GLN A 185 -10.49 20.07 6.66
CA GLN A 185 -11.37 20.39 7.79
C GLN A 185 -12.70 21.07 7.37
N PRO A 186 -12.74 22.01 6.43
CA PRO A 186 -13.99 22.64 6.00
C PRO A 186 -14.99 21.67 5.37
N LEU A 187 -14.50 20.66 4.64
CA LEU A 187 -15.34 19.67 3.94
C LEU A 187 -15.95 18.62 4.89
N ARG A 188 -15.38 18.48 6.08
CA ARG A 188 -15.78 17.44 7.04
C ARG A 188 -17.24 17.52 7.47
N ALA A 189 -17.74 18.70 7.79
CA ALA A 189 -19.06 18.88 8.42
C ALA A 189 -20.19 18.28 7.58
N GLY A 190 -20.16 18.52 6.27
CA GLY A 190 -21.16 17.98 5.34
C GLY A 190 -21.00 16.47 5.10
N ILE A 191 -19.75 15.98 4.98
CA ILE A 191 -19.49 14.57 4.65
C ILE A 191 -19.76 13.66 5.85
N ASP A 192 -19.48 14.10 7.08
CA ASP A 192 -19.66 13.35 8.34
C ASP A 192 -21.04 13.60 8.99
N ALA A 193 -22.00 14.20 8.27
CA ALA A 193 -23.33 14.52 8.84
C ALA A 193 -24.08 13.27 9.31
N ASP A 194 -23.99 12.17 8.55
CA ASP A 194 -24.70 10.91 8.78
C ASP A 194 -24.02 9.97 9.79
N ARG A 195 -23.01 10.45 10.56
CA ARG A 195 -22.32 9.62 11.54
C ARG A 195 -23.26 9.15 12.66
N SER A 196 -23.06 7.93 13.13
CA SER A 196 -23.83 7.34 14.22
C SER A 196 -23.27 7.77 15.59
N ARG A 197 -23.75 8.90 16.14
CA ARG A 197 -23.28 9.45 17.42
C ARG A 197 -23.47 8.50 18.61
N HIS A 198 -24.38 7.54 18.51
CA HIS A 198 -24.70 6.56 19.56
C HIS A 198 -23.89 5.26 19.45
N GLN A 199 -23.03 5.12 18.43
CA GLN A 199 -22.17 3.93 18.31
C GLN A 199 -21.28 3.80 19.55
N PRO A 200 -21.37 2.69 20.32
CA PRO A 200 -20.53 2.51 21.51
C PRO A 200 -19.07 2.28 21.12
N LEU A 201 -18.16 2.92 21.85
CA LEU A 201 -16.70 2.67 21.76
C LEU A 201 -16.30 1.84 22.99
N THR A 202 -16.67 0.58 23.02
CA THR A 202 -16.29 -0.37 24.06
C THR A 202 -15.26 -1.37 23.56
N PRO A 203 -14.42 -1.97 24.40
CA PRO A 203 -13.49 -3.02 23.96
C PRO A 203 -14.18 -4.13 23.15
N ARG A 204 -15.39 -4.51 23.52
CA ARG A 204 -16.19 -5.53 22.78
C ARG A 204 -16.56 -5.09 21.35
N SER A 205 -16.76 -3.79 21.10
CA SER A 205 -17.07 -3.29 19.76
C SER A 205 -15.86 -3.30 18.84
N PHE A 206 -14.63 -3.18 19.39
CA PHE A 206 -13.39 -3.21 18.65
C PHE A 206 -12.90 -4.64 18.38
N PHE A 207 -12.95 -5.54 19.34
CA PHE A 207 -12.32 -6.86 19.29
C PHE A 207 -13.30 -8.03 19.07
N GLY A 208 -14.17 -7.91 18.05
CA GLY A 208 -15.06 -9.01 17.66
C GLY A 208 -14.29 -10.11 16.91
N THR A 209 -14.24 -11.33 17.45
CA THR A 209 -13.55 -12.50 16.82
C THR A 209 -14.12 -12.84 15.44
N GLN A 210 -15.36 -12.49 15.15
CA GLN A 210 -16.01 -12.71 13.86
C GLN A 210 -15.38 -11.92 12.71
N ASN A 211 -14.69 -10.81 13.01
CA ASN A 211 -14.05 -9.95 12.00
C ASN A 211 -12.86 -10.62 11.31
N LEU A 212 -12.26 -11.63 11.90
CA LEU A 212 -11.15 -12.40 11.33
C LEU A 212 -11.59 -13.77 10.83
N ALA A 213 -12.38 -14.49 11.62
CA ALA A 213 -12.74 -15.89 11.34
C ALA A 213 -13.63 -16.03 10.10
N ARG A 214 -14.66 -15.20 9.96
CA ARG A 214 -15.58 -15.27 8.81
C ARG A 214 -14.89 -14.95 7.48
N PRO A 215 -14.14 -13.85 7.32
CA PRO A 215 -13.41 -13.58 6.08
C PRO A 215 -12.45 -14.72 5.68
N LEU A 216 -11.69 -15.27 6.63
CA LEU A 216 -10.79 -16.37 6.33
C LEU A 216 -11.55 -17.65 5.95
N ALA A 217 -12.60 -18.03 6.68
CA ALA A 217 -13.43 -19.18 6.36
C ALA A 217 -14.07 -19.07 4.98
N SER A 218 -14.48 -17.87 4.56
CA SER A 218 -15.12 -17.64 3.25
C SER A 218 -14.20 -17.94 2.07
N LEU A 219 -12.89 -17.99 2.25
CA LEU A 219 -11.94 -18.36 1.19
C LEU A 219 -12.13 -19.82 0.72
N TRP A 220 -12.71 -20.68 1.54
CA TRP A 220 -13.04 -22.07 1.16
C TRP A 220 -14.44 -22.24 0.57
N SER A 221 -15.19 -21.15 0.36
CA SER A 221 -16.55 -21.17 -0.18
C SER A 221 -16.63 -21.55 -1.67
N ALA A 222 -15.52 -21.43 -2.41
CA ALA A 222 -15.47 -21.84 -3.82
C ALA A 222 -14.06 -22.38 -4.19
N PRO A 223 -14.01 -23.37 -5.12
CA PRO A 223 -12.76 -23.89 -5.64
C PRO A 223 -11.91 -22.79 -6.28
N GLY A 224 -10.62 -22.76 -5.98
CA GLY A 224 -9.66 -21.80 -6.55
C GLY A 224 -9.45 -20.51 -5.71
N LEU A 225 -10.40 -20.12 -4.84
CA LEU A 225 -10.25 -18.96 -3.98
C LEU A 225 -9.03 -19.03 -3.05
N PRO A 226 -8.76 -20.15 -2.34
CA PRO A 226 -7.58 -20.24 -1.48
C PRO A 226 -6.28 -20.07 -2.27
N ARG A 227 -6.22 -20.65 -3.47
CA ARG A 227 -5.04 -20.55 -4.37
C ARG A 227 -4.84 -19.14 -4.87
N LEU A 228 -5.92 -18.45 -5.25
CA LEU A 228 -5.87 -17.07 -5.70
C LEU A 228 -5.48 -16.12 -4.57
N ALA A 229 -5.95 -16.35 -3.36
CA ALA A 229 -5.58 -15.60 -2.17
C ALA A 229 -4.10 -15.84 -1.80
N PHE A 230 -3.61 -17.09 -1.90
CA PHE A 230 -2.18 -17.42 -1.76
C PHE A 230 -1.32 -16.71 -2.80
N ALA A 231 -1.72 -16.70 -4.07
CA ALA A 231 -1.02 -15.94 -5.11
C ALA A 231 -0.95 -14.44 -4.78
N GLY A 232 -2.05 -13.87 -4.26
CA GLY A 232 -2.08 -12.49 -3.77
C GLY A 232 -1.07 -12.24 -2.64
N ALA A 233 -0.93 -13.17 -1.69
CA ALA A 233 0.09 -13.09 -0.64
C ALA A 233 1.51 -13.13 -1.20
N CYS A 234 1.78 -14.00 -2.17
CA CYS A 234 3.08 -14.08 -2.85
C CYS A 234 3.43 -12.79 -3.61
N PHE A 235 2.46 -12.19 -4.32
CA PHE A 235 2.65 -10.89 -4.95
C PHE A 235 2.96 -9.79 -3.91
N ALA A 236 2.27 -9.84 -2.77
CA ALA A 236 2.46 -8.88 -1.68
C ALA A 236 3.85 -8.99 -1.04
N VAL A 237 4.42 -10.20 -0.95
CA VAL A 237 5.83 -10.39 -0.58
C VAL A 237 6.73 -9.60 -1.51
N GLY A 238 6.57 -9.77 -2.82
CA GLY A 238 7.38 -9.06 -3.82
C GLY A 238 7.24 -7.55 -3.71
N GLN A 239 6.02 -7.05 -3.75
CA GLN A 239 5.74 -5.61 -3.66
C GLN A 239 6.23 -5.01 -2.33
N GLY A 240 6.07 -5.74 -1.22
CA GLY A 240 6.53 -5.31 0.10
C GLY A 240 8.05 -5.15 0.15
N CYS A 241 8.80 -6.13 -0.36
CA CYS A 241 10.26 -6.09 -0.41
C CYS A 241 10.77 -4.95 -1.29
N TRP A 242 10.23 -4.80 -2.51
CA TRP A 242 10.60 -3.70 -3.39
C TRP A 242 10.32 -2.33 -2.75
N THR A 243 9.17 -2.19 -2.11
CA THR A 243 8.80 -0.93 -1.47
C THR A 243 9.67 -0.60 -0.26
N ALA A 244 10.06 -1.63 0.52
CA ALA A 244 10.83 -1.42 1.75
C ALA A 244 12.33 -1.24 1.48
N PHE A 245 12.88 -1.92 0.47
CA PHE A 245 14.32 -2.04 0.32
C PHE A 245 14.91 -1.43 -0.95
N LEU A 246 14.10 -1.00 -1.94
CA LEU A 246 14.64 -0.46 -3.19
C LEU A 246 15.60 0.71 -2.94
N VAL A 247 15.19 1.71 -2.14
CA VAL A 247 16.02 2.89 -1.86
C VAL A 247 17.30 2.48 -1.12
N THR A 248 17.19 1.62 -0.10
CA THR A 248 18.35 1.15 0.66
C THR A 248 19.30 0.34 -0.20
N TYR A 249 18.77 -0.56 -1.04
CA TYR A 249 19.61 -1.33 -1.97
C TYR A 249 20.35 -0.44 -2.96
N LEU A 250 19.68 0.57 -3.53
CA LEU A 250 20.31 1.47 -4.47
C LEU A 250 21.37 2.34 -3.79
N ALA A 251 21.09 2.85 -2.58
CA ALA A 251 22.02 3.73 -1.88
C ALA A 251 23.18 2.93 -1.24
N SER A 252 22.87 1.92 -0.42
CA SER A 252 23.88 1.18 0.36
C SER A 252 24.53 0.04 -0.43
N GLY A 253 23.77 -0.60 -1.34
CA GLY A 253 24.26 -1.74 -2.12
C GLY A 253 24.93 -1.35 -3.43
N LEU A 254 24.38 -0.35 -4.15
CA LEU A 254 24.87 0.06 -5.47
C LEU A 254 25.59 1.42 -5.48
N GLY A 255 25.62 2.16 -4.36
CA GLY A 255 26.37 3.41 -4.23
C GLY A 255 25.70 4.63 -4.88
N PHE A 256 24.40 4.57 -5.18
CA PHE A 256 23.67 5.75 -5.66
C PHE A 256 23.52 6.79 -4.54
N SER A 257 23.46 8.09 -4.89
CA SER A 257 23.05 9.11 -3.92
C SER A 257 21.62 8.82 -3.44
N LEU A 258 21.29 9.24 -2.22
CA LEU A 258 19.97 9.03 -1.65
C LEU A 258 18.88 9.69 -2.52
N THR A 259 19.16 10.89 -3.05
CA THR A 259 18.28 11.59 -3.99
C THR A 259 18.06 10.79 -5.27
N ALA A 260 19.10 10.22 -5.88
CA ALA A 260 18.96 9.37 -7.08
C ALA A 260 18.15 8.11 -6.77
N ALA A 261 18.40 7.44 -5.66
CA ALA A 261 17.64 6.28 -5.23
C ALA A 261 16.15 6.61 -4.97
N GLY A 262 15.89 7.76 -4.36
CA GLY A 262 14.53 8.27 -4.15
C GLY A 262 13.79 8.57 -5.45
N LEU A 263 14.49 9.13 -6.45
CA LEU A 263 13.91 9.38 -7.78
C LEU A 263 13.55 8.06 -8.49
N VAL A 264 14.41 7.05 -8.42
CA VAL A 264 14.12 5.70 -8.95
C VAL A 264 12.88 5.10 -8.26
N PHE A 265 12.77 5.25 -6.95
CA PHE A 265 11.59 4.82 -6.21
C PHE A 265 10.33 5.58 -6.64
N ALA A 266 10.42 6.89 -6.84
CA ALA A 266 9.32 7.71 -7.33
C ALA A 266 8.87 7.27 -8.74
N ILE A 267 9.80 6.95 -9.63
CA ILE A 267 9.52 6.39 -10.97
C ILE A 267 8.75 5.07 -10.84
N MET A 268 9.21 4.16 -9.98
CA MET A 268 8.50 2.90 -9.71
C MET A 268 7.06 3.14 -9.23
N MET A 269 6.86 4.08 -8.33
CA MET A 269 5.53 4.41 -7.83
C MET A 269 4.64 5.04 -8.92
N ALA A 270 5.18 5.96 -9.71
CA ALA A 270 4.45 6.62 -10.80
C ALA A 270 4.02 5.62 -11.91
N THR A 271 4.93 4.76 -12.34
CA THR A 271 4.62 3.71 -13.32
C THR A 271 3.65 2.66 -12.76
N GLY A 272 3.66 2.45 -11.44
CA GLY A 272 2.65 1.64 -10.74
C GLY A 272 1.23 2.18 -10.86
N VAL A 273 1.03 3.51 -10.97
CA VAL A 273 -0.28 4.10 -11.26
C VAL A 273 -0.74 3.71 -12.65
N ALA A 274 0.10 3.97 -13.65
CA ALA A 274 -0.19 3.63 -15.05
C ALA A 274 -0.37 2.12 -15.24
N GLY A 275 0.46 1.31 -14.57
CA GLY A 275 0.41 -0.14 -14.61
C GLY A 275 -0.91 -0.73 -14.14
N ARG A 276 -1.55 -0.15 -13.13
CA ARG A 276 -2.89 -0.59 -12.67
C ARG A 276 -3.96 -0.46 -13.74
N VAL A 277 -3.94 0.67 -14.46
CA VAL A 277 -4.86 0.91 -15.58
C VAL A 277 -4.53 -0.03 -16.74
N LEU A 278 -3.25 -0.14 -17.07
CA LEU A 278 -2.76 -1.01 -18.15
C LEU A 278 -3.13 -2.48 -17.89
N LEU A 279 -2.89 -3.01 -16.70
CA LEU A 279 -3.19 -4.41 -16.39
C LEU A 279 -4.69 -4.69 -16.36
N GLY A 280 -5.52 -3.74 -15.94
CA GLY A 280 -6.97 -3.84 -16.07
C GLY A 280 -7.39 -3.96 -17.53
N TRP A 281 -6.87 -3.07 -18.39
CA TRP A 281 -7.14 -3.09 -19.84
C TRP A 281 -6.63 -4.39 -20.51
N VAL A 282 -5.42 -4.85 -20.16
CA VAL A 282 -4.86 -6.13 -20.65
C VAL A 282 -5.75 -7.31 -20.22
N SER A 283 -6.21 -7.31 -18.96
CA SER A 283 -7.12 -8.35 -18.43
C SER A 283 -8.41 -8.43 -19.25
N ASP A 284 -8.99 -7.26 -19.57
CA ASP A 284 -10.22 -7.19 -20.38
C ASP A 284 -9.98 -7.66 -21.81
N ARG A 285 -8.84 -7.28 -22.42
CA ARG A 285 -8.46 -7.71 -23.77
C ARG A 285 -8.18 -9.20 -23.88
N LEU A 286 -7.53 -9.79 -22.88
CA LEU A 286 -7.26 -11.24 -22.82
C LEU A 286 -8.49 -12.05 -22.41
N GLY A 287 -9.55 -11.41 -21.93
CA GLY A 287 -10.74 -12.07 -21.41
C GLY A 287 -10.45 -12.98 -20.19
N SER A 288 -9.30 -12.81 -19.52
CA SER A 288 -8.87 -13.68 -18.44
C SER A 288 -7.95 -12.96 -17.45
N GLY A 289 -8.48 -12.62 -16.27
CA GLY A 289 -7.67 -12.08 -15.19
C GLY A 289 -6.64 -13.08 -14.66
N LEU A 290 -6.95 -14.37 -14.66
CA LEU A 290 -5.98 -15.41 -14.27
C LEU A 290 -4.77 -15.48 -15.21
N LEU A 291 -4.97 -15.37 -16.54
CA LEU A 291 -3.86 -15.31 -17.49
C LEU A 291 -3.03 -14.04 -17.28
N THR A 292 -3.69 -12.90 -17.11
CA THR A 292 -3.01 -11.63 -16.79
C THR A 292 -2.15 -11.76 -15.54
N LEU A 293 -2.67 -12.33 -14.45
CA LEU A 293 -1.90 -12.55 -13.23
C LEU A 293 -0.71 -13.50 -13.43
N ARG A 294 -0.84 -14.53 -14.26
CA ARG A 294 0.29 -15.42 -14.59
C ARG A 294 1.40 -14.68 -15.34
N LEU A 295 1.04 -13.86 -16.34
CA LEU A 295 2.00 -13.03 -17.05
C LEU A 295 2.69 -12.03 -16.13
N VAL A 296 1.92 -11.40 -15.23
CA VAL A 296 2.44 -10.47 -14.22
C VAL A 296 3.38 -11.20 -13.24
N ALA A 297 3.07 -12.41 -12.80
CA ALA A 297 3.94 -13.19 -11.91
C ALA A 297 5.28 -13.50 -12.59
N ALA A 298 5.26 -13.97 -13.85
CA ALA A 298 6.47 -14.23 -14.62
C ALA A 298 7.29 -12.96 -14.84
N ALA A 299 6.62 -11.86 -15.23
CA ALA A 299 7.28 -10.56 -15.42
C ALA A 299 7.86 -10.00 -14.12
N SER A 300 7.15 -10.13 -12.99
CA SER A 300 7.64 -9.72 -11.66
C SER A 300 8.88 -10.50 -11.23
N ALA A 301 8.88 -11.82 -11.48
CA ALA A 301 10.04 -12.67 -11.20
C ALA A 301 11.25 -12.25 -12.05
N ALA A 302 11.05 -12.08 -13.36
CA ALA A 302 12.11 -11.64 -14.28
C ALA A 302 12.65 -10.25 -13.87
N THR A 303 11.78 -9.30 -13.53
CA THR A 303 12.17 -7.96 -13.10
C THR A 303 12.95 -8.00 -11.77
N SER A 304 12.55 -8.86 -10.82
CA SER A 304 13.26 -9.02 -9.56
C SER A 304 14.63 -9.69 -9.74
N LEU A 305 14.75 -10.66 -10.64
CA LEU A 305 16.04 -11.25 -11.01
C LEU A 305 16.95 -10.23 -11.73
N ALA A 306 16.39 -9.43 -12.64
CA ALA A 306 17.14 -8.36 -13.30
C ALA A 306 17.65 -7.33 -12.28
N LEU A 307 16.85 -6.98 -11.28
CA LEU A 307 17.30 -6.10 -10.20
C LEU A 307 18.39 -6.76 -9.34
N ALA A 308 18.25 -8.05 -9.03
CA ALA A 308 19.29 -8.83 -8.33
C ALA A 308 20.62 -8.87 -9.08
N ALA A 309 20.58 -8.91 -10.42
CA ALA A 309 21.75 -8.92 -11.28
C ALA A 309 22.37 -7.53 -11.53
N THR A 310 21.75 -6.46 -11.00
CA THR A 310 22.26 -5.09 -11.18
C THR A 310 23.55 -4.89 -10.39
N THR A 311 24.54 -4.27 -11.02
CA THR A 311 25.86 -4.00 -10.43
C THR A 311 26.04 -2.50 -10.16
N PRO A 312 27.01 -2.10 -9.31
CA PRO A 312 27.33 -0.67 -9.09
C PRO A 312 27.73 0.10 -10.36
N ALA A 313 28.16 -0.60 -11.41
CA ALA A 313 28.49 0.00 -12.70
C ALA A 313 27.26 0.31 -13.59
N ALA A 314 26.05 -0.11 -13.17
CA ALA A 314 24.84 0.12 -13.94
C ALA A 314 24.51 1.62 -14.02
N PRO A 315 24.26 2.16 -15.23
CA PRO A 315 23.91 3.56 -15.37
C PRO A 315 22.52 3.86 -14.78
N PHE A 316 22.34 5.06 -14.25
CA PHE A 316 21.08 5.50 -13.63
C PHE A 316 19.84 5.20 -14.49
N TRP A 317 19.90 5.51 -15.80
CA TRP A 317 18.76 5.31 -16.70
C TRP A 317 18.32 3.85 -16.80
N ALA A 318 19.25 2.90 -16.75
CA ALA A 318 18.94 1.47 -16.82
C ALA A 318 18.23 0.99 -15.55
N VAL A 319 18.70 1.45 -14.39
CA VAL A 319 18.08 1.15 -13.10
C VAL A 319 16.69 1.82 -12.98
N ALA A 320 16.57 3.06 -13.46
CA ALA A 320 15.29 3.79 -13.49
C ALA A 320 14.27 3.09 -14.42
N LEU A 321 14.70 2.63 -15.59
CA LEU A 321 13.86 1.85 -16.51
C LEU A 321 13.41 0.54 -15.86
N LEU A 322 14.33 -0.19 -15.25
CA LEU A 322 14.05 -1.45 -14.56
C LEU A 322 13.05 -1.24 -13.40
N ALA A 323 13.23 -0.19 -12.61
CA ALA A 323 12.28 0.18 -11.55
C ALA A 323 10.93 0.60 -12.11
N GLY A 324 10.90 1.29 -13.25
CA GLY A 324 9.67 1.60 -13.98
C GLY A 324 8.90 0.36 -14.41
N ILE A 325 9.60 -0.64 -14.95
CA ILE A 325 9.03 -1.96 -15.28
C ILE A 325 8.54 -2.65 -14.00
N GLY A 326 9.30 -2.56 -12.90
CA GLY A 326 8.91 -3.07 -11.58
C GLY A 326 7.62 -2.42 -11.05
N GLY A 327 7.42 -1.13 -11.30
CA GLY A 327 6.17 -0.45 -10.96
C GLY A 327 4.96 -1.07 -11.66
N VAL A 328 5.09 -1.40 -12.94
CA VAL A 328 4.01 -2.07 -13.71
C VAL A 328 3.83 -3.53 -13.27
N THR A 329 4.91 -4.28 -13.09
CA THR A 329 4.85 -5.73 -12.86
C THR A 329 4.68 -6.08 -11.39
N VAL A 330 5.51 -5.51 -10.49
CA VAL A 330 5.54 -5.85 -9.07
C VAL A 330 4.45 -5.12 -8.27
N SER A 331 4.05 -3.89 -8.68
CA SER A 331 3.20 -3.03 -7.84
C SER A 331 1.76 -2.87 -8.35
N SER A 332 1.36 -3.47 -9.49
CA SER A 332 0.09 -3.12 -10.14
C SER A 332 -0.97 -4.24 -10.18
N TRP A 333 -0.66 -5.41 -9.68
CA TRP A 333 -1.48 -6.64 -9.74
C TRP A 333 -2.79 -6.59 -8.94
N ASN A 334 -2.86 -5.75 -7.90
CA ASN A 334 -3.92 -5.75 -6.89
C ASN A 334 -5.34 -5.65 -7.47
N GLY A 335 -5.54 -4.80 -8.49
CA GLY A 335 -6.87 -4.59 -9.09
C GLY A 335 -7.40 -5.86 -9.76
N VAL A 336 -6.56 -6.51 -10.58
CA VAL A 336 -6.92 -7.76 -11.29
C VAL A 336 -7.14 -8.90 -10.29
N GLN A 337 -6.31 -9.00 -9.26
CA GLN A 337 -6.43 -10.04 -8.23
C GLN A 337 -7.74 -9.91 -7.45
N ILE A 338 -8.10 -8.70 -7.00
CA ILE A 338 -9.36 -8.46 -6.26
C ILE A 338 -10.57 -8.71 -7.16
N ALA A 339 -10.51 -8.31 -8.44
CA ALA A 339 -11.58 -8.58 -9.39
C ALA A 339 -11.80 -10.08 -9.60
N GLU A 340 -10.74 -10.88 -9.71
CA GLU A 340 -10.82 -12.33 -9.84
C GLU A 340 -11.35 -13.00 -8.56
N VAL A 341 -10.95 -12.53 -7.37
CA VAL A 341 -11.52 -13.01 -6.10
C VAL A 341 -13.03 -12.74 -6.07
N ALA A 342 -13.45 -11.52 -6.42
CA ALA A 342 -14.87 -11.16 -6.46
C ALA A 342 -15.67 -11.99 -7.49
N ARG A 343 -15.06 -12.31 -8.65
CA ARG A 343 -15.67 -13.13 -9.70
C ARG A 343 -15.90 -14.58 -9.26
N LEU A 344 -14.95 -15.16 -8.51
CA LEU A 344 -15.02 -16.54 -8.02
C LEU A 344 -15.90 -16.69 -6.77
N ALA A 345 -16.05 -15.64 -5.99
CA ALA A 345 -16.80 -15.67 -4.74
C ALA A 345 -18.31 -15.84 -4.97
N PRO A 346 -19.02 -16.60 -4.13
CA PRO A 346 -20.48 -16.59 -4.10
C PRO A 346 -21.00 -15.16 -3.89
N ARG A 347 -22.08 -14.78 -4.59
CA ARG A 347 -22.59 -13.39 -4.58
C ARG A 347 -22.83 -12.82 -3.18
N HIS A 348 -23.30 -13.63 -2.23
CA HIS A 348 -23.58 -13.22 -0.86
C HIS A 348 -22.33 -13.15 0.04
N LEU A 349 -21.15 -13.65 -0.42
CA LEU A 349 -19.89 -13.69 0.33
C LEU A 349 -18.79 -12.82 -0.30
N VAL A 350 -19.05 -12.08 -1.37
CA VAL A 350 -18.03 -11.30 -2.09
C VAL A 350 -17.24 -10.38 -1.14
N GLY A 351 -17.93 -9.68 -0.25
CA GLY A 351 -17.29 -8.79 0.71
C GLY A 351 -16.39 -9.52 1.71
N GLU A 352 -16.87 -10.63 2.29
CA GLU A 352 -16.11 -11.45 3.24
C GLU A 352 -14.90 -12.11 2.57
N THR A 353 -15.09 -12.66 1.37
CA THR A 353 -14.03 -13.33 0.61
C THR A 353 -12.93 -12.35 0.18
N THR A 354 -13.32 -11.14 -0.25
CA THR A 354 -12.36 -10.08 -0.57
C THR A 354 -11.58 -9.65 0.67
N ALA A 355 -12.25 -9.52 1.81
CA ALA A 355 -11.60 -9.21 3.09
C ALA A 355 -10.63 -10.32 3.51
N GLY A 356 -11.02 -11.60 3.39
CA GLY A 356 -10.17 -12.74 3.69
C GLY A 356 -8.91 -12.79 2.81
N SER A 357 -9.06 -12.55 1.51
CA SER A 357 -7.92 -12.44 0.58
C SER A 357 -7.01 -11.26 0.95
N THR A 358 -7.58 -10.13 1.34
CA THR A 358 -6.82 -8.95 1.78
C THR A 358 -6.01 -9.22 3.04
N ILE A 359 -6.52 -10.00 3.99
CA ILE A 359 -5.77 -10.42 5.18
C ILE A 359 -4.51 -11.20 4.78
N LEU A 360 -4.63 -12.17 3.86
CA LEU A 360 -3.47 -12.93 3.37
C LEU A 360 -2.47 -12.04 2.62
N ILE A 361 -2.94 -11.08 1.84
CA ILE A 361 -2.10 -10.07 1.20
C ILE A 361 -1.29 -9.29 2.25
N PHE A 362 -1.92 -8.83 3.32
CA PHE A 362 -1.20 -8.13 4.39
C PHE A 362 -0.20 -9.03 5.12
N LEU A 363 -0.50 -10.33 5.30
CA LEU A 363 0.50 -11.28 5.82
C LEU A 363 1.72 -11.37 4.89
N GLY A 364 1.53 -11.32 3.57
CA GLY A 364 2.63 -11.23 2.60
C GLY A 364 3.46 -9.94 2.77
N TYR A 365 2.81 -8.79 2.97
CA TYR A 365 3.49 -7.52 3.24
C TYR A 365 4.24 -7.49 4.59
N ILE A 366 3.84 -8.30 5.56
CA ILE A 366 4.55 -8.46 6.84
C ILE A 366 5.72 -9.43 6.67
N ALA A 367 5.45 -10.62 6.14
CA ALA A 367 6.44 -11.69 6.04
C ALA A 367 7.57 -11.37 5.05
N GLY A 368 7.23 -10.75 3.90
CA GLY A 368 8.18 -10.46 2.84
C GLY A 368 9.36 -9.60 3.29
N PRO A 369 9.13 -8.35 3.72
CA PRO A 369 10.20 -7.47 4.18
C PRO A 369 10.97 -8.02 5.38
N SER A 370 10.30 -8.75 6.29
CA SER A 370 10.96 -9.37 7.43
C SER A 370 11.91 -10.49 7.00
N ALA A 371 11.48 -11.37 6.09
CA ALA A 371 12.31 -12.44 5.55
C ALA A 371 13.47 -11.89 4.69
N PHE A 372 13.21 -10.86 3.88
CA PHE A 372 14.22 -10.15 3.11
C PHE A 372 15.32 -9.58 4.01
N ALA A 373 14.92 -8.86 5.05
CA ALA A 373 15.83 -8.29 6.04
C ALA A 373 16.68 -9.37 6.74
N ALA A 374 16.05 -10.47 7.17
CA ALA A 374 16.75 -11.59 7.80
C ALA A 374 17.78 -12.23 6.84
N LEU A 375 17.44 -12.36 5.55
CA LEU A 375 18.35 -12.90 4.54
C LEU A 375 19.54 -11.98 4.29
N VAL A 376 19.30 -10.66 4.17
CA VAL A 376 20.40 -9.67 4.04
C VAL A 376 21.28 -9.68 5.29
N ALA A 377 20.70 -9.70 6.49
CA ALA A 377 21.48 -9.76 7.73
C ALA A 377 22.36 -11.01 7.84
N ALA A 378 21.85 -12.16 7.36
CA ALA A 378 22.60 -13.43 7.41
C ALA A 378 23.69 -13.53 6.33
N THR A 379 23.51 -12.89 5.17
CA THR A 379 24.36 -13.08 3.99
C THR A 379 25.18 -11.86 3.61
N GLY A 380 24.77 -10.65 4.04
CA GLY A 380 25.29 -9.38 3.56
C GLY A 380 24.93 -9.06 2.09
N ARG A 381 24.00 -9.83 1.47
CA ARG A 381 23.79 -9.82 0.03
C ARG A 381 22.35 -9.49 -0.35
N TYR A 382 22.15 -8.31 -0.93
CA TYR A 382 20.86 -7.86 -1.46
C TYR A 382 20.43 -8.62 -2.73
N ASP A 383 21.39 -9.03 -3.57
CA ASP A 383 21.13 -9.79 -4.79
C ASP A 383 20.44 -11.13 -4.48
N LEU A 384 20.89 -11.86 -3.46
CA LEU A 384 20.24 -13.08 -3.01
C LEU A 384 18.83 -12.81 -2.48
N ALA A 385 18.65 -11.70 -1.78
CA ALA A 385 17.35 -11.34 -1.24
C ALA A 385 16.33 -10.98 -2.35
N PHE A 386 16.75 -10.24 -3.40
CA PHE A 386 15.90 -9.99 -4.56
C PHE A 386 15.67 -11.24 -5.42
N ALA A 387 16.64 -12.17 -5.51
CA ALA A 387 16.44 -13.47 -6.13
C ALA A 387 15.41 -14.31 -5.36
N ALA A 388 15.41 -14.27 -4.02
CA ALA A 388 14.38 -14.92 -3.21
C ALA A 388 12.98 -14.31 -3.43
N VAL A 389 12.89 -12.99 -3.65
CA VAL A 389 11.64 -12.35 -4.08
C VAL A 389 11.13 -12.91 -5.40
N ALA A 390 12.02 -13.16 -6.37
CA ALA A 390 11.62 -13.80 -7.62
C ALA A 390 11.06 -15.21 -7.39
N VAL A 391 11.65 -15.99 -6.48
CA VAL A 391 11.10 -17.31 -6.10
C VAL A 391 9.70 -17.17 -5.50
N ALA A 392 9.47 -16.20 -4.62
CA ALA A 392 8.14 -15.95 -4.05
C ALA A 392 7.10 -15.58 -5.13
N THR A 393 7.48 -14.76 -6.13
CA THR A 393 6.58 -14.42 -7.23
C THR A 393 6.37 -15.58 -8.22
N VAL A 394 7.35 -16.46 -8.40
CA VAL A 394 7.16 -17.74 -9.12
C VAL A 394 6.20 -18.66 -8.36
N ALA A 395 6.27 -18.70 -7.04
CA ALA A 395 5.31 -19.46 -6.23
C ALA A 395 3.86 -19.02 -6.46
N ALA A 396 3.62 -17.74 -6.79
CA ALA A 396 2.30 -17.28 -7.20
C ALA A 396 1.78 -18.02 -8.44
N LEU A 397 2.64 -18.40 -9.40
CA LEU A 397 2.24 -19.17 -10.58
C LEU A 397 1.62 -20.52 -10.21
N PHE A 398 2.18 -21.21 -9.23
CA PHE A 398 1.61 -22.49 -8.74
C PHE A 398 0.20 -22.30 -8.18
N GLY A 399 -0.04 -21.19 -7.45
CA GLY A 399 -1.39 -20.81 -7.01
C GLY A 399 -2.37 -20.54 -8.16
N LEU A 400 -1.86 -20.08 -9.30
CA LEU A 400 -2.65 -19.70 -10.47
C LEU A 400 -2.80 -20.84 -11.51
N VAL A 401 -2.03 -21.93 -11.44
CA VAL A 401 -2.01 -23.07 -12.42
C VAL A 401 -3.05 -24.15 -12.07
N GLY A 402 -3.91 -23.98 -11.05
CA GLY A 402 -4.99 -24.92 -10.81
C GLY A 402 -5.94 -25.06 -12.02
N ARG A 403 -6.40 -26.29 -12.34
CA ARG A 403 -7.36 -26.58 -13.41
C ARG A 403 -8.50 -25.57 -13.37
N GLY A 404 -8.57 -24.74 -14.39
CA GLY A 404 -9.74 -23.89 -14.63
C GLY A 404 -10.93 -24.83 -14.67
N GLY A 405 -11.81 -24.70 -13.68
CA GLY A 405 -13.15 -25.27 -13.79
C GLY A 405 -13.73 -24.72 -15.08
N GLY A 406 -14.03 -25.61 -16.01
CA GLY A 406 -14.54 -25.25 -17.32
C GLY A 406 -15.69 -24.26 -17.16
N ALA A 407 -15.69 -23.28 -18.04
CA ALA A 407 -16.85 -22.46 -18.26
C ALA A 407 -18.07 -23.37 -18.31
N ARG A 408 -18.94 -23.27 -17.32
CA ARG A 408 -20.32 -23.73 -17.52
C ARG A 408 -21.00 -22.61 -18.30
N PRO A 409 -21.66 -22.96 -19.41
CA PRO A 409 -22.37 -22.04 -20.30
C PRO A 409 -23.47 -21.26 -19.56
#